data_ec793dd45ac8e398af6b8c609c921e5b
#
_entry.id   ec793dd45ac8e398af6b8c609c921e5b
#
_cell.length_a   1.000
_cell.length_b   1.000
_cell.length_c   1.000
_cell.angle_alpha   90.00
_cell.angle_beta   90.00
_cell.angle_gamma   90.00
#
_symmetry.space_group_name_H-M   'P 1'
#
loop_
_entity.id
_entity.type
_entity.pdbx_description
1 polymer ?
#
loop_
_entity_poly.entity_id
_entity_poly.type
_entity_poly.pdbx_seq_one_letter_code
_entity_poly.pdbx_strand_id
1 'polypeptide(L)'
;SIAAKWDDPLMPAWEICRVLANLIDNALDAATGAELPAGEKPTVELVLGEDLRSWFFSVRNNGPAIPEKARVKIFEPGFTTKKTGQGMGLFIVNQTVTEMGGRITVESHDGDTVFSGFVPRKRLKLGEGEDESPKETPQTPDETRKYEENAQKDDNSINKSDENS
;
A
#
# COMPACT_ATOMS: atom_id res chain seq x y z
N SER A 1 -22.65 -14.89 11.24
CA SER A 1 -22.09 -14.27 12.45
C SER A 1 -20.65 -13.86 12.13
N ILE A 2 -20.45 -12.59 11.78
CA ILE A 2 -19.12 -12.06 11.51
C ILE A 2 -18.59 -11.51 12.83
N ALA A 3 -17.76 -12.28 13.51
CA ALA A 3 -16.99 -11.81 14.66
C ALA A 3 -15.57 -11.48 14.22
N ALA A 4 -15.41 -10.45 13.37
CA ALA A 4 -14.12 -9.87 13.14
C ALA A 4 -13.83 -8.91 14.32
N LYS A 5 -12.94 -9.30 15.20
CA LYS A 5 -12.39 -8.42 16.23
C LYS A 5 -11.36 -7.51 15.56
N TRP A 6 -11.77 -6.32 15.19
CA TRP A 6 -10.91 -5.29 14.60
C TRP A 6 -10.22 -4.50 15.73
N ASP A 7 -9.24 -5.13 16.36
CA ASP A 7 -8.46 -4.51 17.45
C ASP A 7 -7.12 -3.93 16.95
N ASP A 8 -6.96 -3.68 15.64
CA ASP A 8 -5.71 -3.12 15.11
C ASP A 8 -5.73 -1.59 15.19
N PRO A 9 -4.87 -0.96 16.01
CA PRO A 9 -4.81 0.50 16.16
C PRO A 9 -4.28 1.23 14.91
N LEU A 10 -3.77 0.53 13.88
CA LEU A 10 -3.32 1.16 12.65
C LEU A 10 -4.45 1.51 11.70
N MET A 11 -5.63 0.92 11.89
CA MET A 11 -6.78 1.15 11.05
C MET A 11 -7.99 1.47 11.91
N PRO A 12 -8.30 2.73 12.10
CA PRO A 12 -9.53 3.12 12.77
C PRO A 12 -10.73 2.48 12.07
N ALA A 13 -11.62 1.85 12.82
CA ALA A 13 -12.80 1.15 12.27
C ALA A 13 -13.64 2.05 11.34
N TRP A 14 -13.67 3.36 11.59
CA TRP A 14 -14.38 4.32 10.75
C TRP A 14 -13.79 4.46 9.33
N GLU A 15 -12.48 4.29 9.15
CA GLU A 15 -11.85 4.35 7.83
C GLU A 15 -12.19 3.13 6.98
N ILE A 16 -12.18 1.96 7.57
CA ILE A 16 -12.68 0.75 6.90
C ILE A 16 -14.14 0.88 6.53
N CYS A 17 -14.97 1.35 7.46
CA CYS A 17 -16.38 1.58 7.16
C CYS A 17 -16.54 2.55 5.99
N ARG A 18 -15.73 3.61 5.91
CA ARG A 18 -15.75 4.57 4.80
C ARG A 18 -15.33 3.93 3.47
N VAL A 19 -14.26 3.11 3.49
CA VAL A 19 -13.81 2.36 2.29
C VAL A 19 -14.90 1.42 1.81
N LEU A 20 -15.45 0.59 2.71
CA LEU A 20 -16.48 -0.38 2.36
C LEU A 20 -17.78 0.29 1.90
N ALA A 21 -18.23 1.35 2.55
CA ALA A 21 -19.42 2.10 2.16
C ALA A 21 -19.29 2.64 0.72
N ASN A 22 -18.16 3.27 0.37
CA ASN A 22 -17.94 3.75 -0.99
C ASN A 22 -17.94 2.62 -2.04
N LEU A 23 -17.36 1.47 -1.72
CA LEU A 23 -17.33 0.32 -2.62
C LEU A 23 -18.72 -0.30 -2.78
N ILE A 24 -19.46 -0.46 -1.68
CA ILE A 24 -20.82 -1.01 -1.67
C ILE A 24 -21.78 -0.09 -2.43
N ASP A 25 -21.73 1.23 -2.20
CA ASP A 25 -22.56 2.20 -2.91
C ASP A 25 -22.29 2.15 -4.42
N ASN A 26 -21.02 2.05 -4.81
CA ASN A 26 -20.66 1.91 -6.22
C ASN A 26 -21.18 0.59 -6.83
N ALA A 27 -21.09 -0.50 -6.08
CA ALA A 27 -21.57 -1.82 -6.50
C ALA A 27 -23.09 -1.86 -6.62
N LEU A 28 -23.80 -1.26 -5.67
CA LEU A 28 -25.26 -1.15 -5.68
C LEU A 28 -25.75 -0.32 -6.87
N ASP A 29 -25.15 0.82 -7.11
CA ASP A 29 -25.49 1.68 -8.25
C ASP A 29 -25.27 0.95 -9.59
N ALA A 30 -24.16 0.22 -9.72
CA ALA A 30 -23.85 -0.54 -10.92
C ALA A 30 -24.86 -1.69 -11.12
N ALA A 31 -25.14 -2.46 -10.09
CA ALA A 31 -26.05 -3.60 -10.18
C ALA A 31 -27.50 -3.18 -10.42
N THR A 32 -27.97 -2.11 -9.75
CA THR A 32 -29.37 -1.64 -9.90
C THR A 32 -29.61 -0.87 -11.18
N GLY A 33 -28.56 -0.24 -11.75
CA GLY A 33 -28.63 0.44 -13.04
C GLY A 33 -28.41 -0.46 -14.26
N ALA A 34 -28.17 -1.75 -14.05
CA ALA A 34 -27.92 -2.73 -15.11
C ALA A 34 -29.19 -3.25 -15.74
N GLU A 35 -29.18 -3.45 -17.07
CA GLU A 35 -30.11 -4.30 -17.75
C GLU A 35 -29.66 -5.76 -17.61
N LEU A 36 -30.19 -6.45 -16.60
CA LEU A 36 -29.81 -7.83 -16.31
C LEU A 36 -30.62 -8.82 -17.17
N PRO A 37 -30.05 -10.01 -17.45
CA PRO A 37 -30.77 -11.10 -18.12
C PRO A 37 -32.07 -11.46 -17.40
N ALA A 38 -33.05 -11.97 -18.15
CA ALA A 38 -34.34 -12.33 -17.60
C ALA A 38 -34.19 -13.37 -16.45
N GLY A 39 -34.69 -13.01 -15.28
CA GLY A 39 -34.65 -13.86 -14.08
C GLY A 39 -33.48 -13.58 -13.16
N GLU A 40 -32.48 -12.79 -13.58
CA GLU A 40 -31.40 -12.34 -12.71
C GLU A 40 -31.80 -11.11 -11.88
N LYS A 41 -31.24 -11.02 -10.67
CA LYS A 41 -31.47 -9.90 -9.74
C LYS A 41 -30.19 -9.13 -9.53
N PRO A 42 -30.28 -7.80 -9.29
CA PRO A 42 -29.12 -7.04 -8.82
C PRO A 42 -28.50 -7.69 -7.60
N THR A 43 -27.23 -8.00 -7.67
CA THR A 43 -26.49 -8.70 -6.61
C THR A 43 -25.23 -7.95 -6.26
N VAL A 44 -24.99 -7.80 -4.96
CA VAL A 44 -23.72 -7.30 -4.40
C VAL A 44 -23.24 -8.29 -3.34
N GLU A 45 -22.01 -8.73 -3.46
CA GLU A 45 -21.38 -9.64 -2.51
C GLU A 45 -20.21 -8.91 -1.83
N LEU A 46 -20.15 -8.99 -0.50
CA LEU A 46 -19.03 -8.48 0.32
C LEU A 46 -18.34 -9.67 0.98
N VAL A 47 -17.05 -9.80 0.75
CA VAL A 47 -16.18 -10.74 1.46
C VAL A 47 -15.18 -9.96 2.29
N LEU A 48 -15.08 -10.31 3.58
CA LEU A 48 -14.09 -9.80 4.51
C LEU A 48 -13.32 -10.97 5.08
N GLY A 49 -12.01 -10.83 5.19
CA GLY A 49 -11.17 -11.86 5.76
C GLY A 49 -9.86 -11.30 6.30
N GLU A 50 -9.12 -12.17 6.97
CA GLU A 50 -7.83 -11.86 7.52
C GLU A 50 -6.88 -13.05 7.44
N ASP A 51 -5.60 -12.75 7.35
CA ASP A 51 -4.52 -13.69 7.57
C ASP A 51 -3.52 -13.13 8.61
N LEU A 52 -2.38 -13.80 8.78
CA LEU A 52 -1.35 -13.39 9.74
C LEU A 52 -0.71 -12.02 9.42
N ARG A 53 -0.86 -11.52 8.19
CA ARG A 53 -0.15 -10.35 7.68
C ARG A 53 -1.07 -9.24 7.23
N SER A 54 -2.32 -9.54 6.89
CA SER A 54 -3.20 -8.61 6.20
C SER A 54 -4.66 -8.82 6.56
N TRP A 55 -5.40 -7.73 6.49
CA TRP A 55 -6.84 -7.73 6.32
C TRP A 55 -7.13 -7.64 4.83
N PHE A 56 -8.09 -8.42 4.32
CA PHE A 56 -8.50 -8.35 2.94
C PHE A 56 -10.00 -8.22 2.81
N PHE A 57 -10.41 -7.59 1.73
CA PHE A 57 -11.81 -7.39 1.40
C PHE A 57 -12.02 -7.51 -0.11
N SER A 58 -13.21 -7.93 -0.49
CA SER A 58 -13.68 -7.78 -1.87
C SER A 58 -15.14 -7.40 -1.91
N VAL A 59 -15.50 -6.58 -2.91
CA VAL A 59 -16.87 -6.20 -3.21
C VAL A 59 -17.13 -6.56 -4.68
N ARG A 60 -18.05 -7.46 -4.90
CA ARG A 60 -18.45 -7.96 -6.22
C ARG A 60 -19.87 -7.51 -6.56
N ASN A 61 -20.11 -7.21 -7.81
CA ASN A 61 -21.45 -6.93 -8.31
C ASN A 61 -21.64 -7.50 -9.74
N ASN A 62 -22.90 -7.74 -10.10
CA ASN A 62 -23.31 -8.21 -11.42
C ASN A 62 -23.75 -7.09 -12.37
N GLY A 63 -23.25 -5.87 -12.16
CA GLY A 63 -23.49 -4.75 -13.08
C GLY A 63 -22.67 -4.85 -14.38
N PRO A 64 -22.81 -3.86 -15.28
CA PRO A 64 -22.10 -3.83 -16.54
C PRO A 64 -20.58 -3.72 -16.34
N ALA A 65 -19.82 -4.27 -17.30
CA ALA A 65 -18.37 -4.18 -17.26
C ALA A 65 -17.87 -2.73 -17.28
N ILE A 66 -16.84 -2.47 -16.50
CA ILE A 66 -16.11 -1.20 -16.57
C ILE A 66 -15.22 -1.24 -17.83
N PRO A 67 -15.40 -0.30 -18.79
CA PRO A 67 -14.58 -0.27 -19.99
C PRO A 67 -13.09 -0.19 -19.65
N GLU A 68 -12.25 -0.88 -20.38
CA GLU A 68 -10.81 -0.96 -20.13
C GLU A 68 -10.15 0.43 -20.02
N LYS A 69 -10.53 1.35 -20.89
CA LYS A 69 -10.05 2.74 -20.84
C LYS A 69 -10.45 3.48 -19.57
N ALA A 70 -11.59 3.11 -18.97
CA ALA A 70 -12.04 3.68 -17.71
C ALA A 70 -11.34 3.06 -16.51
N ARG A 71 -11.01 1.74 -16.55
CA ARG A 71 -10.33 1.03 -15.45
C ARG A 71 -9.02 1.68 -15.02
N VAL A 72 -8.31 2.31 -15.94
CA VAL A 72 -7.07 3.04 -15.64
C VAL A 72 -7.33 4.32 -14.84
N LYS A 73 -8.52 4.92 -15.01
CA LYS A 73 -8.87 6.25 -14.47
C LYS A 73 -9.83 6.23 -13.30
N ILE A 74 -10.46 5.10 -13.00
CA ILE A 74 -11.51 5.04 -11.97
C ILE A 74 -11.06 5.48 -10.58
N PHE A 75 -9.76 5.46 -10.32
CA PHE A 75 -9.18 5.92 -9.05
C PHE A 75 -8.65 7.36 -9.11
N GLU A 76 -8.78 8.05 -10.25
CA GLU A 76 -8.41 9.46 -10.36
C GLU A 76 -9.48 10.35 -9.70
N PRO A 77 -9.09 11.46 -9.06
CA PRO A 77 -10.06 12.37 -8.45
C PRO A 77 -10.98 12.99 -9.51
N GLY A 78 -12.27 13.01 -9.23
CA GLY A 78 -13.28 13.59 -10.12
C GLY A 78 -13.72 12.68 -11.27
N PHE A 79 -13.13 11.48 -11.43
CA PHE A 79 -13.59 10.54 -12.44
C PHE A 79 -14.93 9.91 -12.04
N THR A 80 -15.94 10.08 -12.88
CA THR A 80 -17.27 9.50 -12.67
C THR A 80 -17.99 9.24 -14.00
N THR A 81 -18.73 8.15 -14.06
CA THR A 81 -19.67 7.86 -15.13
C THR A 81 -21.12 8.18 -14.74
N LYS A 82 -21.33 8.59 -13.48
CA LYS A 82 -22.66 8.94 -12.94
C LYS A 82 -23.00 10.39 -13.23
N LYS A 83 -24.26 10.65 -13.61
CA LYS A 83 -24.75 12.01 -13.92
C LYS A 83 -24.67 12.98 -12.73
N THR A 84 -24.79 12.47 -11.52
CA THR A 84 -24.82 13.25 -10.26
C THR A 84 -23.64 12.95 -9.34
N GLY A 85 -22.71 12.10 -9.76
CA GLY A 85 -21.56 11.70 -8.94
C GLY A 85 -20.45 12.76 -8.95
N GLN A 86 -19.79 12.97 -7.82
CA GLN A 86 -18.62 13.85 -7.71
C GLN A 86 -17.32 13.18 -8.14
N GLY A 87 -17.32 11.85 -8.37
CA GLY A 87 -16.12 11.09 -8.76
C GLY A 87 -15.05 10.98 -7.69
N MET A 88 -15.43 11.14 -6.41
CA MET A 88 -14.48 11.12 -5.29
C MET A 88 -14.44 9.79 -4.53
N GLY A 89 -15.47 8.95 -4.65
CA GLY A 89 -15.60 7.73 -3.84
C GLY A 89 -14.43 6.75 -4.02
N LEU A 90 -14.13 6.33 -5.24
CA LEU A 90 -13.03 5.41 -5.53
C LEU A 90 -11.65 6.03 -5.33
N PHE A 91 -11.51 7.34 -5.58
CA PHE A 91 -10.29 8.07 -5.24
C PHE A 91 -10.01 8.01 -3.73
N ILE A 92 -11.01 8.31 -2.89
CA ILE A 92 -10.91 8.23 -1.43
C ILE A 92 -10.55 6.80 -0.99
N VAL A 93 -11.19 5.79 -1.58
CA VAL A 93 -10.89 4.37 -1.29
C VAL A 93 -9.43 4.07 -1.58
N ASN A 94 -8.94 4.41 -2.78
CA ASN A 94 -7.56 4.15 -3.18
C ASN A 94 -6.56 4.90 -2.29
N GLN A 95 -6.82 6.17 -2.01
CA GLN A 95 -5.98 6.98 -1.13
C GLN A 95 -5.91 6.37 0.27
N THR A 96 -7.07 6.10 0.89
CA THR A 96 -7.15 5.53 2.25
C THR A 96 -6.42 4.20 2.36
N VAL A 97 -6.65 3.27 1.42
CA VAL A 97 -5.99 1.95 1.41
C VAL A 97 -4.48 2.08 1.20
N THR A 98 -4.04 3.00 0.33
CA THR A 98 -2.62 3.24 0.05
C THR A 98 -1.90 3.87 1.25
N GLU A 99 -2.52 4.84 1.93
CA GLU A 99 -2.00 5.47 3.15
C GLU A 99 -1.79 4.46 4.28
N MET A 100 -2.59 3.39 4.29
CA MET A 100 -2.42 2.26 5.21
C MET A 100 -1.38 1.22 4.75
N GLY A 101 -0.67 1.49 3.65
CA GLY A 101 0.30 0.57 3.07
C GLY A 101 -0.30 -0.61 2.32
N GLY A 102 -1.60 -0.56 2.05
CA GLY A 102 -2.34 -1.57 1.30
C GLY A 102 -2.41 -1.30 -0.20
N ARG A 103 -3.26 -2.07 -0.86
CA ARG A 103 -3.54 -1.95 -2.29
C ARG A 103 -4.98 -2.31 -2.58
N ILE A 104 -5.57 -1.65 -3.58
CA ILE A 104 -6.84 -2.03 -4.18
C ILE A 104 -6.67 -2.28 -5.68
N THR A 105 -7.40 -3.24 -6.20
CA THR A 105 -7.45 -3.60 -7.62
C THR A 105 -8.90 -3.77 -8.06
N VAL A 106 -9.12 -3.75 -9.38
CA VAL A 106 -10.41 -4.04 -9.99
C VAL A 106 -10.25 -5.03 -11.14
N GLU A 107 -11.09 -6.02 -11.15
CA GLU A 107 -11.32 -6.90 -12.29
C GLU A 107 -12.76 -6.72 -12.74
N SER A 108 -13.00 -6.61 -14.05
CA SER A 108 -14.34 -6.33 -14.54
C SER A 108 -14.57 -6.97 -15.91
N HIS A 109 -15.63 -7.76 -15.96
CA HIS A 109 -16.18 -8.43 -17.13
C HIS A 109 -17.70 -8.19 -17.14
N ASP A 110 -18.39 -8.52 -18.24
CA ASP A 110 -19.86 -8.40 -18.28
C ASP A 110 -20.52 -9.26 -17.20
N GLY A 111 -21.36 -8.62 -16.40
CA GLY A 111 -22.05 -9.26 -15.30
C GLY A 111 -21.17 -9.63 -14.10
N ASP A 112 -19.91 -9.21 -14.08
CA ASP A 112 -18.98 -9.53 -12.99
C ASP A 112 -17.91 -8.47 -12.82
N THR A 113 -18.08 -7.60 -11.84
CA THR A 113 -17.09 -6.60 -11.44
C THR A 113 -16.70 -6.83 -9.99
N VAL A 114 -15.39 -6.99 -9.74
CA VAL A 114 -14.82 -7.26 -8.41
C VAL A 114 -13.77 -6.20 -8.06
N PHE A 115 -14.01 -5.48 -6.99
CA PHE A 115 -12.99 -4.66 -6.34
C PHE A 115 -12.39 -5.48 -5.20
N SER A 116 -11.08 -5.72 -5.24
CA SER A 116 -10.35 -6.47 -4.21
C SER A 116 -9.26 -5.62 -3.61
N GLY A 117 -9.10 -5.68 -2.30
CA GLY A 117 -8.06 -4.94 -1.61
C GLY A 117 -7.55 -5.64 -0.36
N PHE A 118 -6.37 -5.20 0.08
CA PHE A 118 -5.81 -5.62 1.36
C PHE A 118 -5.16 -4.45 2.07
N VAL A 119 -5.06 -4.56 3.39
CA VAL A 119 -4.33 -3.65 4.26
C VAL A 119 -3.45 -4.47 5.19
N PRO A 120 -2.15 -4.14 5.31
CA PRO A 120 -1.25 -4.86 6.21
C PRO A 120 -1.70 -4.75 7.66
N ARG A 121 -1.60 -5.85 8.40
CA ARG A 121 -1.73 -5.83 9.86
C ARG A 121 -0.43 -5.37 10.48
N LYS A 122 -0.50 -4.62 11.57
CA LYS A 122 0.67 -4.37 12.39
C LYS A 122 1.20 -5.71 12.89
N ARG A 123 2.45 -6.02 12.58
CA ARG A 123 3.13 -7.14 13.21
C ARG A 123 2.97 -6.96 14.72
N LEU A 124 2.29 -7.89 15.39
CA LEU A 124 2.47 -8.08 16.82
C LEU A 124 3.98 -8.28 16.99
N LYS A 125 4.64 -7.35 17.67
CA LYS A 125 5.99 -7.58 18.13
C LYS A 125 5.88 -8.78 19.09
N LEU A 126 6.21 -9.96 18.61
CA LEU A 126 6.44 -11.12 19.45
C LEU A 126 7.68 -10.77 20.28
N GLY A 127 7.43 -10.36 21.52
CA GLY A 127 8.46 -10.12 22.52
C GLY A 127 9.44 -9.03 22.14
N GLU A 128 9.57 -8.00 22.89
CA GLU A 128 10.75 -7.16 22.93
C GLU A 128 11.93 -8.06 23.37
N GLY A 129 12.47 -8.82 22.41
CA GLY A 129 13.87 -9.18 22.45
C GLY A 129 14.61 -7.90 22.19
N GLU A 130 15.38 -7.45 23.14
CA GLU A 130 16.26 -6.30 23.10
C GLU A 130 16.93 -6.25 21.73
N ASP A 131 16.66 -5.18 20.98
CA ASP A 131 17.47 -4.78 19.84
C ASP A 131 18.84 -4.42 20.40
N GLU A 132 19.69 -5.43 20.58
CA GLU A 132 21.12 -5.21 20.66
C GLU A 132 21.59 -4.75 19.28
N SER A 133 21.37 -3.47 19.00
CA SER A 133 22.22 -2.76 18.06
C SER A 133 23.66 -3.09 18.44
N PRO A 134 24.51 -3.51 17.49
CA PRO A 134 25.93 -3.73 17.78
C PRO A 134 26.44 -2.45 18.44
N LYS A 135 26.80 -2.53 19.72
CA LYS A 135 27.49 -1.46 20.42
C LYS A 135 28.75 -1.19 19.59
N GLU A 136 28.80 -0.05 18.94
CA GLU A 136 30.04 0.47 18.40
C GLU A 136 31.09 0.38 19.49
N THR A 137 32.06 -0.47 19.27
CA THR A 137 33.27 -0.55 20.10
C THR A 137 33.92 0.81 20.01
N PRO A 138 34.20 1.52 21.13
CA PRO A 138 34.88 2.77 21.06
C PRO A 138 36.28 2.51 20.46
N GLN A 139 36.52 3.03 19.26
CA GLN A 139 37.86 3.05 18.68
C GLN A 139 38.69 3.91 19.58
N THR A 140 39.70 3.30 20.19
CA THR A 140 40.72 3.99 20.99
C THR A 140 41.49 4.96 20.08
N PRO A 141 41.79 6.19 20.52
CA PRO A 141 42.38 7.24 19.69
C PRO A 141 43.84 7.02 19.28
N ASP A 142 44.39 5.83 19.42
CA ASP A 142 45.87 5.62 19.33
C ASP A 142 46.32 4.88 18.04
N GLU A 143 45.44 4.45 17.18
CA GLU A 143 45.86 3.81 15.91
C GLU A 143 45.89 4.75 14.70
N THR A 144 45.24 5.89 14.74
CA THR A 144 45.20 6.84 13.62
C THR A 144 46.52 7.63 13.50
N ARG A 145 47.32 7.71 14.55
CA ARG A 145 48.61 8.45 14.55
C ARG A 145 49.78 7.72 13.86
N LYS A 146 49.66 6.41 13.68
CA LYS A 146 50.71 5.60 13.04
C LYS A 146 50.69 5.61 11.53
N TYR A 147 49.56 5.95 10.93
CA TYR A 147 49.45 5.99 9.46
C TYR A 147 49.81 7.33 8.85
N GLU A 148 49.71 8.43 9.60
CA GLU A 148 50.10 9.77 9.12
C GLU A 148 51.60 10.00 9.17
N GLU A 149 52.37 9.34 10.07
CA GLU A 149 53.82 9.49 10.18
C GLU A 149 54.59 8.72 9.11
N ASN A 150 54.01 7.70 8.49
CA ASN A 150 54.62 6.97 7.39
C ASN A 150 54.34 7.58 6.00
N ALA A 151 53.27 8.36 5.84
CA ALA A 151 52.97 9.01 4.57
C ALA A 151 53.85 10.23 4.28
N GLN A 152 54.44 10.86 5.32
CA GLN A 152 55.35 12.01 5.17
C GLN A 152 56.83 11.65 4.95
N LYS A 153 57.21 10.37 5.10
CA LYS A 153 58.58 9.93 4.85
C LYS A 153 58.87 9.53 3.42
N ASP A 154 57.85 9.18 2.65
CA ASP A 154 58.02 8.75 1.25
C ASP A 154 58.00 9.91 0.26
N ASP A 155 57.52 11.09 0.66
CA ASP A 155 57.42 12.26 -0.23
C ASP A 155 58.71 13.14 -0.20
N ASN A 156 59.65 12.84 0.68
CA ASN A 156 60.92 13.61 0.79
C ASN A 156 62.14 12.91 0.17
N SER A 157 61.94 11.80 -0.53
CA SER A 157 63.02 11.03 -1.16
C SER A 157 63.09 11.17 -2.69
N ILE A 158 62.14 11.86 -3.31
CA ILE A 158 62.09 11.95 -4.78
C ILE A 158 62.56 13.30 -5.34
N ASN A 159 62.93 14.28 -4.49
CA ASN A 159 63.29 15.63 -4.95
C ASN A 159 64.73 16.00 -4.75
N LYS A 160 65.69 15.05 -4.88
CA LYS A 160 67.17 15.32 -4.81
C LYS A 160 67.94 14.57 -5.86
N SER A 161 67.57 14.66 -7.12
CA SER A 161 68.42 14.15 -8.18
C SER A 161 68.19 14.80 -9.55
N ASP A 162 67.96 16.11 -9.64
CA ASP A 162 68.09 16.85 -10.90
C ASP A 162 68.56 18.28 -10.66
N GLU A 163 69.80 18.44 -10.08
CA GLU A 163 70.58 19.65 -10.23
C GLU A 163 72.08 19.28 -10.13
N ASN A 164 72.60 18.76 -11.24
CA ASN A 164 74.03 18.98 -11.63
C ASN A 164 74.32 18.26 -12.96
N SER A 165 74.17 18.98 -14.09
CA SER A 165 75.04 18.98 -15.27
C SER A 165 74.47 19.85 -16.36
#